data_745a418bb1c755d497211dae15ffa99c
#
_entry.id   745a418bb1c755d497211dae15ffa99c
#
_cell.length_a   1.000
_cell.length_b   1.000
_cell.length_c   1.000
_cell.angle_alpha   90.00
_cell.angle_beta   90.00
_cell.angle_gamma   90.00
#
_symmetry.space_group_name_H-M   'P 1'
#
loop_
_entity.id
_entity.type
_entity.pdbx_description
1 polymer ?
#
loop_
_entity_poly.entity_id
_entity_poly.type
_entity_poly.pdbx_seq_one_letter_code
_entity_poly.pdbx_strand_id
1 'polypeptide(L)'
;MNDRPRIVITGMGAVTPYGVGVDLLWKGLVAGRDAIRPITRFDTADYRVKLGGVVPETDFDFPEDPSLSRLDLGLQFCARAVREAVESAGLTRDDIASADSAIVLSTNFGQAKTFQDVCETSLVDPSLTADAVRPGLLEFAPALLADLWGIRGARAMITLSCASGNAALGYAAELLRRRRADLVIVAGYDVISEFAWSGLLALRTMTSGKITPWDKNRSGTLFGEGAGVVILETQDHADARRAHPRVELAGHHTNNNAFHLTAPDKDGASLVRAMKLALDDARCLPADVDHVNAHGTATPLNDKTETAAIKTVLGKHAYDVPVNAVKSMIGHLCGAASIVETIAAALSCETGIVPPTINFQTPDPDCDLHYCTSGAERHNVRCAVSNSAGLGGCNSVVVLRAYPNNPDSRVASATGVEARRGDAVDAKDSIVEEPQHSRRPDPAATRRDGASRGREVIIELCMANGPTLPLPPGEGRGEGFFESPKNARFLEKSPSPSPLYVVRESD
;
A
#
# COMPACT_ATOMS: atom_id res chain seq x y z
N MET A 1 25.24 7.50 -25.44
CA MET A 1 24.12 7.86 -24.56
C MET A 1 23.57 6.55 -24.05
N ASN A 2 23.52 6.33 -22.73
CA ASN A 2 22.94 5.10 -22.19
C ASN A 2 21.46 5.12 -22.48
N ASP A 3 21.03 4.24 -23.37
CA ASP A 3 19.63 4.11 -23.82
C ASP A 3 18.84 3.32 -22.77
N ARG A 4 18.63 3.98 -21.61
CA ARG A 4 17.84 3.40 -20.52
C ARG A 4 16.36 3.42 -20.93
N PRO A 5 15.68 2.26 -21.00
CA PRO A 5 14.28 2.24 -21.37
C PRO A 5 13.43 3.14 -20.47
N ARG A 6 12.53 3.92 -21.06
CA ARG A 6 11.46 4.59 -20.31
C ARG A 6 10.45 3.55 -19.87
N ILE A 7 9.96 3.69 -18.65
CA ILE A 7 8.97 2.79 -18.06
C ILE A 7 7.65 3.54 -17.94
N VAL A 8 6.60 2.97 -18.49
CA VAL A 8 5.27 3.59 -18.54
C VAL A 8 4.22 2.73 -17.85
N ILE A 9 3.25 3.39 -17.24
CA ILE A 9 2.04 2.78 -16.72
C ILE A 9 1.02 2.79 -17.85
N THR A 10 0.53 1.62 -18.24
CA THR A 10 -0.48 1.47 -19.30
C THR A 10 -1.84 1.02 -18.78
N GLY A 11 -1.88 0.38 -17.60
CA GLY A 11 -3.12 -0.07 -16.97
C GLY A 11 -3.10 0.09 -15.48
N MET A 12 -4.27 0.28 -14.88
CA MET A 12 -4.47 0.39 -13.44
C MET A 12 -5.74 -0.33 -13.02
N GLY A 13 -5.73 -0.91 -11.82
CA GLY A 13 -6.89 -1.56 -11.21
C GLY A 13 -6.86 -1.39 -9.69
N ALA A 14 -8.04 -1.35 -9.06
CA ALA A 14 -8.15 -1.11 -7.63
C ALA A 14 -9.37 -1.80 -7.00
N VAL A 15 -9.18 -2.30 -5.79
CA VAL A 15 -10.26 -2.67 -4.85
C VAL A 15 -9.95 -1.95 -3.54
N THR A 16 -10.85 -1.07 -3.10
CA THR A 16 -10.59 -0.17 -1.97
C THR A 16 -11.81 -0.02 -1.09
N PRO A 17 -11.73 0.64 0.06
CA PRO A 17 -12.91 0.95 0.88
C PRO A 17 -14.04 1.71 0.17
N TYR A 18 -13.79 2.29 -1.00
CA TYR A 18 -14.85 2.83 -1.85
C TYR A 18 -15.56 1.78 -2.70
N GLY A 19 -15.00 0.58 -2.85
CA GLY A 19 -15.48 -0.50 -3.70
C GLY A 19 -14.46 -0.90 -4.78
N VAL A 20 -14.97 -1.53 -5.84
CA VAL A 20 -14.18 -2.08 -6.94
C VAL A 20 -14.07 -1.06 -8.06
N GLY A 21 -12.85 -0.80 -8.50
CA GLY A 21 -12.55 0.00 -9.66
C GLY A 21 -11.83 1.32 -9.37
N VAL A 22 -10.91 1.67 -10.28
CA VAL A 22 -10.12 2.91 -10.25
C VAL A 22 -11.01 4.15 -10.32
N ASP A 23 -12.11 4.09 -11.06
CA ASP A 23 -13.08 5.18 -11.17
C ASP A 23 -13.76 5.49 -9.82
N LEU A 24 -14.15 4.47 -9.06
CA LEU A 24 -14.74 4.65 -7.73
C LEU A 24 -13.71 5.19 -6.74
N LEU A 25 -12.48 4.67 -6.81
CA LEU A 25 -11.37 5.21 -6.04
C LEU A 25 -11.20 6.70 -6.33
N TRP A 26 -11.06 7.09 -7.59
CA TRP A 26 -10.82 8.47 -7.96
C TRP A 26 -11.95 9.41 -7.56
N LYS A 27 -13.18 9.05 -7.87
CA LYS A 27 -14.38 9.82 -7.49
C LYS A 27 -14.48 10.00 -5.97
N GLY A 28 -14.18 8.95 -5.22
CA GLY A 28 -14.16 9.00 -3.75
C GLY A 28 -13.09 9.93 -3.21
N LEU A 29 -11.86 9.83 -3.75
CA LEU A 29 -10.73 10.65 -3.34
C LEU A 29 -10.96 12.14 -3.65
N VAL A 30 -11.36 12.48 -4.88
CA VAL A 30 -11.62 13.88 -5.27
C VAL A 30 -12.76 14.50 -4.47
N ALA A 31 -13.78 13.70 -4.17
CA ALA A 31 -14.91 14.17 -3.34
C ALA A 31 -14.58 14.28 -1.83
N GLY A 32 -13.39 13.87 -1.40
CA GLY A 32 -13.01 13.88 0.01
C GLY A 32 -13.90 12.99 0.90
N ARG A 33 -14.44 11.88 0.38
CA ARG A 33 -15.33 11.01 1.15
C ARG A 33 -14.56 10.21 2.19
N ASP A 34 -15.04 10.23 3.42
CA ASP A 34 -14.57 9.33 4.49
C ASP A 34 -15.16 7.92 4.25
N ALA A 35 -14.30 6.94 4.00
CA ALA A 35 -14.68 5.54 3.78
C ALA A 35 -14.39 4.65 5.00
N ILE A 36 -13.98 5.25 6.12
CA ILE A 36 -13.75 4.54 7.37
C ILE A 36 -15.10 4.09 7.95
N ARG A 37 -15.19 2.82 8.30
CA ARG A 37 -16.42 2.20 8.81
C ARG A 37 -16.13 1.15 9.88
N PRO A 38 -17.15 0.67 10.63
CA PRO A 38 -17.01 -0.45 11.56
C PRO A 38 -16.45 -1.69 10.86
N ILE A 39 -15.55 -2.40 11.54
CA ILE A 39 -15.01 -3.67 11.07
C ILE A 39 -16.07 -4.74 11.31
N THR A 40 -16.35 -5.52 10.24
CA THR A 40 -17.33 -6.62 10.24
C THR A 40 -16.69 -7.98 9.96
N ARG A 41 -15.37 -8.01 9.70
CA ARG A 41 -14.62 -9.24 9.36
C ARG A 41 -14.46 -10.21 10.52
N PHE A 42 -14.50 -9.69 11.76
CA PHE A 42 -14.39 -10.46 13.02
C PHE A 42 -15.03 -9.66 14.16
N ASP A 43 -15.25 -10.29 15.31
CA ASP A 43 -15.80 -9.62 16.49
C ASP A 43 -14.78 -8.62 17.07
N THR A 44 -15.19 -7.37 17.13
CA THR A 44 -14.36 -6.26 17.66
C THR A 44 -14.72 -5.83 19.08
N ALA A 45 -15.55 -6.58 19.80
CA ALA A 45 -16.07 -6.19 21.11
C ALA A 45 -14.94 -5.84 22.09
N ASP A 46 -13.89 -6.67 22.13
CA ASP A 46 -12.76 -6.55 23.06
C ASP A 46 -11.65 -5.62 22.55
N TYR A 47 -11.75 -5.09 21.34
CA TYR A 47 -10.74 -4.21 20.78
C TYR A 47 -11.08 -2.74 21.01
N ARG A 48 -10.07 -1.93 21.43
CA ARG A 48 -10.25 -0.47 21.61
C ARG A 48 -10.48 0.27 20.30
N VAL A 49 -10.02 -0.26 19.16
CA VAL A 49 -10.21 0.30 17.82
C VAL A 49 -11.11 -0.63 17.03
N LYS A 50 -12.25 -0.11 16.60
CA LYS A 50 -13.34 -0.86 15.96
C LYS A 50 -13.63 -0.39 14.55
N LEU A 51 -12.88 0.62 14.09
CA LEU A 51 -13.05 1.26 12.78
C LEU A 51 -11.84 0.99 11.90
N GLY A 52 -12.08 0.79 10.61
CA GLY A 52 -11.04 0.60 9.61
C GLY A 52 -11.53 0.95 8.21
N GLY A 53 -10.61 0.99 7.26
CA GLY A 53 -10.91 1.10 5.84
C GLY A 53 -11.35 -0.26 5.29
N VAL A 54 -12.58 -0.64 5.50
CA VAL A 54 -13.12 -1.96 5.09
C VAL A 54 -13.69 -1.87 3.69
N VAL A 55 -13.30 -2.79 2.81
CA VAL A 55 -13.94 -2.96 1.50
C VAL A 55 -15.38 -3.42 1.70
N PRO A 56 -16.39 -2.77 1.07
CA PRO A 56 -17.77 -3.22 1.14
C PRO A 56 -17.90 -4.69 0.76
N GLU A 57 -18.81 -5.41 1.40
CA GLU A 57 -19.12 -6.77 0.98
C GLU A 57 -19.54 -6.76 -0.49
N THR A 58 -18.87 -7.60 -1.26
CA THR A 58 -19.06 -7.71 -2.71
C THR A 58 -18.86 -9.16 -3.10
N ASP A 59 -19.80 -9.70 -3.82
CA ASP A 59 -19.63 -10.98 -4.48
C ASP A 59 -18.77 -10.77 -5.72
N PHE A 60 -17.54 -11.30 -5.67
CA PHE A 60 -16.64 -11.24 -6.80
C PHE A 60 -16.96 -12.35 -7.79
N ASP A 61 -17.17 -11.97 -9.04
CA ASP A 61 -17.29 -12.90 -10.15
C ASP A 61 -15.93 -13.10 -10.82
N PHE A 62 -15.54 -14.37 -10.97
CA PHE A 62 -14.29 -14.79 -11.60
C PHE A 62 -14.60 -15.77 -12.75
N PRO A 63 -15.12 -15.29 -13.92
CA PRO A 63 -15.46 -16.14 -15.04
C PRO A 63 -14.25 -16.88 -15.62
N GLU A 64 -13.04 -16.32 -15.49
CA GLU A 64 -11.78 -16.92 -15.92
C GLU A 64 -11.39 -18.14 -15.08
N ASP A 65 -11.69 -18.13 -13.79
CA ASP A 65 -11.49 -19.25 -12.87
C ASP A 65 -12.39 -19.12 -11.64
N PRO A 66 -13.55 -19.79 -11.62
CA PRO A 66 -14.47 -19.75 -10.48
C PRO A 66 -13.88 -20.25 -9.15
N SER A 67 -12.74 -20.96 -9.18
CA SER A 67 -12.08 -21.41 -7.96
C SER A 67 -11.50 -20.25 -7.14
N LEU A 68 -11.23 -19.10 -7.76
CA LEU A 68 -10.72 -17.90 -7.10
C LEU A 68 -11.66 -17.38 -5.99
N SER A 69 -12.99 -17.59 -6.13
CA SER A 69 -13.97 -17.22 -5.12
C SER A 69 -13.82 -17.98 -3.79
N ARG A 70 -13.06 -19.06 -3.78
CA ARG A 70 -12.78 -19.90 -2.59
C ARG A 70 -11.46 -19.59 -1.92
N LEU A 71 -10.67 -18.67 -2.49
CA LEU A 71 -9.37 -18.30 -1.97
C LEU A 71 -9.50 -17.24 -0.86
N ASP A 72 -8.37 -16.96 -0.23
CA ASP A 72 -8.23 -15.84 0.71
C ASP A 72 -8.78 -14.54 0.08
N LEU A 73 -9.50 -13.76 0.87
CA LEU A 73 -10.15 -12.54 0.40
C LEU A 73 -9.15 -11.54 -0.20
N GLY A 74 -7.92 -11.48 0.33
CA GLY A 74 -6.86 -10.62 -0.23
C GLY A 74 -6.47 -11.03 -1.64
N LEU A 75 -6.43 -12.35 -1.90
CA LEU A 75 -6.19 -12.86 -3.26
C LEU A 75 -7.35 -12.56 -4.20
N GLN A 76 -8.58 -12.62 -3.70
CA GLN A 76 -9.75 -12.22 -4.48
C GLN A 76 -9.69 -10.73 -4.85
N PHE A 77 -9.35 -9.84 -3.91
CA PHE A 77 -9.13 -8.43 -4.19
C PHE A 77 -8.05 -8.22 -5.24
N CYS A 78 -6.92 -8.92 -5.07
CA CYS A 78 -5.79 -8.84 -5.98
C CYS A 78 -6.16 -9.31 -7.39
N ALA A 79 -6.76 -10.48 -7.53
CA ALA A 79 -7.19 -11.04 -8.81
C ALA A 79 -8.17 -10.12 -9.54
N ARG A 80 -9.14 -9.55 -8.81
CA ARG A 80 -10.12 -8.61 -9.37
C ARG A 80 -9.46 -7.32 -9.85
N ALA A 81 -8.51 -6.78 -9.08
CA ALA A 81 -7.77 -5.58 -9.47
C ALA A 81 -6.82 -5.84 -10.65
N VAL A 82 -6.20 -7.04 -10.72
CA VAL A 82 -5.37 -7.44 -11.89
C VAL A 82 -6.21 -7.48 -13.16
N ARG A 83 -7.41 -8.06 -13.10
CA ARG A 83 -8.33 -8.08 -14.26
C ARG A 83 -8.60 -6.67 -14.75
N GLU A 84 -9.01 -5.77 -13.88
CA GLU A 84 -9.28 -4.38 -14.25
C GLU A 84 -8.04 -3.70 -14.86
N ALA A 85 -6.86 -3.90 -14.27
CA ALA A 85 -5.62 -3.32 -14.79
C ALA A 85 -5.29 -3.83 -16.20
N VAL A 86 -5.46 -5.13 -16.45
CA VAL A 86 -5.24 -5.76 -17.75
C VAL A 86 -6.24 -5.22 -18.78
N GLU A 87 -7.53 -5.17 -18.43
CA GLU A 87 -8.58 -4.61 -19.28
C GLU A 87 -8.29 -3.12 -19.60
N SER A 88 -7.91 -2.33 -18.60
CA SER A 88 -7.61 -0.91 -18.79
C SER A 88 -6.35 -0.67 -19.63
N ALA A 89 -5.41 -1.63 -19.65
CA ALA A 89 -4.24 -1.61 -20.53
C ALA A 89 -4.56 -2.03 -21.97
N GLY A 90 -5.77 -2.54 -22.23
CA GLY A 90 -6.13 -3.12 -23.52
C GLY A 90 -5.36 -4.41 -23.84
N LEU A 91 -5.04 -5.19 -22.80
CA LEU A 91 -4.32 -6.45 -22.91
C LEU A 91 -5.29 -7.63 -22.74
N THR A 92 -4.95 -8.75 -23.38
CA THR A 92 -5.56 -10.06 -23.18
C THR A 92 -4.58 -10.98 -22.44
N ARG A 93 -5.08 -12.12 -21.96
CA ARG A 93 -4.22 -13.18 -21.42
C ARG A 93 -3.16 -13.65 -22.42
N ASP A 94 -3.54 -13.74 -23.68
CA ASP A 94 -2.61 -14.21 -24.74
C ASP A 94 -1.52 -13.17 -25.03
N ASP A 95 -1.83 -11.88 -24.95
CA ASP A 95 -0.82 -10.83 -25.06
C ASP A 95 0.20 -10.95 -23.94
N ILE A 96 -0.24 -11.16 -22.70
CA ILE A 96 0.63 -11.32 -21.53
C ILE A 96 1.45 -12.61 -21.63
N ALA A 97 0.84 -13.71 -22.05
CA ALA A 97 1.50 -15.01 -22.15
C ALA A 97 2.53 -15.07 -23.30
N SER A 98 2.38 -14.24 -24.33
CA SER A 98 3.30 -14.13 -25.48
C SER A 98 4.43 -13.15 -25.28
N ALA A 99 4.30 -12.20 -24.33
CA ALA A 99 5.32 -11.23 -23.98
C ALA A 99 6.36 -11.82 -23.02
N ASP A 100 7.53 -11.22 -22.95
CA ASP A 100 8.46 -11.42 -21.82
C ASP A 100 7.87 -10.71 -20.58
N SER A 101 6.90 -11.40 -19.96
CA SER A 101 6.11 -10.86 -18.87
C SER A 101 6.57 -11.37 -17.50
N ALA A 102 6.43 -10.53 -16.47
CA ALA A 102 6.72 -10.85 -15.08
C ALA A 102 5.60 -10.40 -14.15
N ILE A 103 5.58 -10.90 -12.93
CA ILE A 103 4.66 -10.47 -11.87
C ILE A 103 5.42 -10.18 -10.58
N VAL A 104 5.13 -9.02 -9.99
CA VAL A 104 5.70 -8.60 -8.71
C VAL A 104 4.57 -8.22 -7.78
N LEU A 105 4.44 -8.94 -6.68
CA LEU A 105 3.40 -8.69 -5.69
C LEU A 105 3.98 -8.02 -4.44
N SER A 106 3.13 -7.33 -3.71
CA SER A 106 3.45 -6.75 -2.40
C SER A 106 2.35 -7.00 -1.38
N THR A 107 2.75 -7.34 -0.15
CA THR A 107 1.83 -7.55 0.97
C THR A 107 2.58 -7.40 2.30
N ASN A 108 1.87 -7.13 3.38
CA ASN A 108 2.43 -7.20 4.73
C ASN A 108 2.08 -8.52 5.41
N PHE A 109 0.87 -9.02 5.17
CA PHE A 109 0.31 -10.15 5.90
C PHE A 109 0.05 -11.36 5.01
N GLY A 110 0.09 -11.19 3.69
CA GLY A 110 -0.21 -12.27 2.74
C GLY A 110 -1.62 -12.81 2.97
N GLN A 111 -1.72 -14.14 3.00
CA GLN A 111 -2.95 -14.88 3.25
C GLN A 111 -3.11 -15.19 4.75
N ALA A 112 -2.98 -14.15 5.61
CA ALA A 112 -2.96 -14.31 7.06
C ALA A 112 -4.19 -15.02 7.62
N LYS A 113 -5.39 -14.76 7.05
CA LYS A 113 -6.62 -15.45 7.46
C LYS A 113 -6.57 -16.94 7.12
N THR A 114 -6.17 -17.28 5.91
CA THR A 114 -5.99 -18.68 5.48
C THR A 114 -4.95 -19.39 6.33
N PHE A 115 -3.83 -18.73 6.64
CA PHE A 115 -2.80 -19.28 7.52
C PHE A 115 -3.33 -19.50 8.94
N GLN A 116 -4.10 -18.57 9.48
CA GLN A 116 -4.77 -18.73 10.79
C GLN A 116 -5.70 -19.95 10.79
N ASP A 117 -6.56 -20.09 9.77
CA ASP A 117 -7.49 -21.22 9.66
C ASP A 117 -6.76 -22.58 9.55
N VAL A 118 -5.64 -22.60 8.82
CA VAL A 118 -4.77 -23.78 8.73
C VAL A 118 -4.18 -24.12 10.11
N CYS A 119 -3.67 -23.13 10.85
CA CYS A 119 -3.15 -23.36 12.20
C CYS A 119 -4.23 -23.89 13.15
N GLU A 120 -5.43 -23.30 13.15
CA GLU A 120 -6.55 -23.74 13.98
C GLU A 120 -6.98 -25.17 13.62
N THR A 121 -7.06 -25.51 12.33
CA THR A 121 -7.39 -26.86 11.85
C THR A 121 -6.32 -27.85 12.27
N SER A 122 -5.03 -27.50 12.21
CA SER A 122 -3.93 -28.37 12.58
C SER A 122 -3.95 -28.80 14.06
N LEU A 123 -4.56 -28.01 14.93
CA LEU A 123 -4.72 -28.33 16.35
C LEU A 123 -5.71 -29.48 16.61
N VAL A 124 -6.66 -29.68 15.68
CA VAL A 124 -7.74 -30.66 15.81
C VAL A 124 -7.66 -31.80 14.79
N ASP A 125 -6.96 -31.59 13.69
CA ASP A 125 -6.74 -32.56 12.63
C ASP A 125 -5.24 -32.69 12.28
N PRO A 126 -4.54 -33.66 12.90
CA PRO A 126 -3.13 -33.90 12.61
C PRO A 126 -2.85 -34.53 11.23
N SER A 127 -3.89 -34.87 10.46
CA SER A 127 -3.76 -35.42 9.11
C SER A 127 -3.64 -34.34 8.03
N LEU A 128 -3.53 -33.06 8.43
CA LEU A 128 -3.43 -31.93 7.49
C LEU A 128 -2.26 -32.13 6.52
N THR A 129 -2.56 -32.08 5.24
CA THR A 129 -1.56 -32.30 4.19
C THR A 129 -0.83 -31.00 3.82
N ALA A 130 0.35 -31.13 3.20
CA ALA A 130 1.10 -29.98 2.67
C ALA A 130 0.26 -29.17 1.67
N ASP A 131 -0.60 -29.80 0.89
CA ASP A 131 -1.48 -29.12 -0.07
C ASP A 131 -2.52 -28.23 0.61
N ALA A 132 -2.98 -28.57 1.81
CA ALA A 132 -3.89 -27.74 2.59
C ALA A 132 -3.21 -26.51 3.18
N VAL A 133 -1.90 -26.59 3.46
CA VAL A 133 -1.09 -25.48 4.01
C VAL A 133 -0.66 -24.48 2.92
N ARG A 134 -0.40 -24.99 1.71
CA ARG A 134 0.17 -24.25 0.59
C ARG A 134 -0.53 -22.91 0.28
N PRO A 135 -1.88 -22.80 0.26
CA PRO A 135 -2.56 -21.54 -0.01
C PRO A 135 -2.28 -20.43 1.02
N GLY A 136 -1.79 -20.77 2.22
CA GLY A 136 -1.39 -19.81 3.25
C GLY A 136 0.04 -19.27 3.10
N LEU A 137 0.85 -19.84 2.18
CA LEU A 137 2.23 -19.44 1.98
C LEU A 137 2.36 -18.23 1.05
N LEU A 138 3.30 -17.35 1.31
CA LEU A 138 3.47 -16.09 0.55
C LEU A 138 3.76 -16.34 -0.95
N GLU A 139 4.53 -17.38 -1.29
CA GLU A 139 4.86 -17.73 -2.66
C GLU A 139 3.67 -18.28 -3.47
N PHE A 140 2.59 -18.65 -2.80
CA PHE A 140 1.38 -19.16 -3.49
C PHE A 140 0.74 -18.09 -4.38
N ALA A 141 0.64 -16.85 -3.90
CA ALA A 141 -0.02 -15.77 -4.61
C ALA A 141 0.65 -15.41 -5.97
N PRO A 142 1.96 -15.16 -6.04
CA PRO A 142 2.59 -14.86 -7.33
C PRO A 142 2.60 -16.07 -8.26
N ALA A 143 2.68 -17.32 -7.76
CA ALA A 143 2.58 -18.50 -8.57
C ALA A 143 1.18 -18.65 -9.18
N LEU A 144 0.13 -18.53 -8.37
CA LEU A 144 -1.26 -18.63 -8.81
C LEU A 144 -1.59 -17.58 -9.89
N LEU A 145 -1.28 -16.32 -9.63
CA LEU A 145 -1.61 -15.25 -10.59
C LEU A 145 -0.77 -15.36 -11.86
N ALA A 146 0.49 -15.80 -11.76
CA ALA A 146 1.30 -16.07 -12.95
C ALA A 146 0.71 -17.18 -13.81
N ASP A 147 0.24 -18.28 -13.21
CA ASP A 147 -0.38 -19.37 -13.94
C ASP A 147 -1.73 -18.94 -14.57
N LEU A 148 -2.53 -18.14 -13.85
CA LEU A 148 -3.78 -17.59 -14.34
C LEU A 148 -3.58 -16.74 -15.61
N TRP A 149 -2.55 -15.89 -15.62
CA TRP A 149 -2.27 -14.95 -16.70
C TRP A 149 -1.24 -15.46 -17.71
N GLY A 150 -0.72 -16.70 -17.54
CA GLY A 150 0.25 -17.32 -18.45
C GLY A 150 1.65 -16.70 -18.37
N ILE A 151 1.99 -16.03 -17.26
CA ILE A 151 3.29 -15.41 -17.05
C ILE A 151 4.37 -16.47 -16.80
N ARG A 152 5.42 -16.45 -17.59
CA ARG A 152 6.54 -17.42 -17.53
C ARG A 152 7.83 -16.85 -16.96
N GLY A 153 7.93 -15.52 -16.90
CA GLY A 153 9.12 -14.81 -16.37
C GLY A 153 9.15 -14.75 -14.86
N ALA A 154 9.86 -13.72 -14.36
CA ALA A 154 10.07 -13.54 -12.93
C ALA A 154 8.77 -13.43 -12.14
N ARG A 155 8.74 -14.10 -10.99
CA ARG A 155 7.65 -14.09 -10.02
C ARG A 155 8.24 -13.67 -8.68
N ALA A 156 7.79 -12.56 -8.11
CA ALA A 156 8.35 -12.05 -6.87
C ALA A 156 7.27 -11.62 -5.89
N MET A 157 7.55 -11.79 -4.60
CA MET A 157 6.79 -11.23 -3.50
C MET A 157 7.70 -10.28 -2.71
N ILE A 158 7.27 -9.03 -2.53
CA ILE A 158 7.99 -8.00 -1.77
C ILE A 158 7.23 -7.74 -0.48
N THR A 159 7.90 -7.93 0.65
CA THR A 159 7.38 -7.61 1.98
C THR A 159 8.33 -6.64 2.67
N LEU A 160 8.01 -5.36 2.62
CA LEU A 160 8.83 -4.28 3.18
C LEU A 160 7.96 -3.33 4.02
N SER A 161 7.07 -3.91 4.83
CA SER A 161 6.10 -3.16 5.62
C SER A 161 5.29 -2.20 4.72
N CYS A 162 4.97 -0.99 5.19
CA CYS A 162 4.17 -0.02 4.44
C CYS A 162 4.84 0.46 3.13
N ALA A 163 6.14 0.23 2.95
CA ALA A 163 6.89 0.60 1.75
C ALA A 163 6.89 -0.49 0.66
N SER A 164 6.22 -1.63 0.91
CA SER A 164 6.23 -2.82 0.03
C SER A 164 5.85 -2.51 -1.42
N GLY A 165 4.76 -1.75 -1.64
CA GLY A 165 4.27 -1.46 -2.99
C GLY A 165 5.22 -0.59 -3.80
N ASN A 166 5.78 0.49 -3.22
CA ASN A 166 6.77 1.31 -3.92
C ASN A 166 8.07 0.53 -4.20
N ALA A 167 8.48 -0.35 -3.27
CA ALA A 167 9.63 -1.23 -3.48
C ALA A 167 9.34 -2.25 -4.61
N ALA A 168 8.11 -2.77 -4.70
CA ALA A 168 7.69 -3.65 -5.79
C ALA A 168 7.71 -2.94 -7.14
N LEU A 169 7.22 -1.68 -7.20
CA LEU A 169 7.32 -0.83 -8.40
C LEU A 169 8.78 -0.61 -8.81
N GLY A 170 9.65 -0.33 -7.85
CA GLY A 170 11.09 -0.18 -8.09
C GLY A 170 11.73 -1.45 -8.62
N TYR A 171 11.44 -2.61 -8.03
CA TYR A 171 11.95 -3.89 -8.49
C TYR A 171 11.47 -4.22 -9.92
N ALA A 172 10.18 -4.00 -10.19
CA ALA A 172 9.60 -4.18 -11.52
C ALA A 172 10.26 -3.25 -12.56
N ALA A 173 10.49 -1.98 -12.20
CA ALA A 173 11.21 -1.04 -13.08
C ALA A 173 12.62 -1.53 -13.40
N GLU A 174 13.33 -2.15 -12.44
CA GLU A 174 14.65 -2.72 -12.70
C GLU A 174 14.62 -3.95 -13.62
N LEU A 175 13.58 -4.80 -13.52
CA LEU A 175 13.38 -5.91 -14.48
C LEU A 175 13.25 -5.37 -15.91
N LEU A 176 12.40 -4.35 -16.11
CA LEU A 176 12.18 -3.70 -17.40
C LEU A 176 13.45 -2.99 -17.92
N ARG A 177 14.14 -2.24 -17.07
CA ARG A 177 15.38 -1.51 -17.41
C ARG A 177 16.51 -2.43 -17.84
N ARG A 178 16.56 -3.61 -17.22
CA ARG A 178 17.56 -4.65 -17.54
C ARG A 178 17.11 -5.57 -18.67
N ARG A 179 15.99 -5.30 -19.31
CA ARG A 179 15.40 -6.11 -20.39
C ARG A 179 15.21 -7.58 -19.98
N ARG A 180 14.82 -7.79 -18.71
CA ARG A 180 14.43 -9.12 -18.17
C ARG A 180 12.94 -9.34 -18.26
N ALA A 181 12.19 -8.32 -18.62
CA ALA A 181 10.79 -8.34 -18.97
C ALA A 181 10.51 -7.13 -19.87
N ASP A 182 9.46 -7.21 -20.70
CA ASP A 182 8.90 -6.10 -21.46
C ASP A 182 7.62 -5.57 -20.82
N LEU A 183 6.95 -6.43 -20.04
CA LEU A 183 5.74 -6.15 -19.30
C LEU A 183 5.80 -6.73 -17.89
N VAL A 184 5.40 -5.94 -16.87
CA VAL A 184 5.32 -6.42 -15.49
C VAL A 184 3.97 -6.05 -14.88
N ILE A 185 3.26 -7.03 -14.35
CA ILE A 185 2.09 -6.81 -13.49
C ILE A 185 2.62 -6.56 -12.09
N VAL A 186 2.37 -5.35 -11.54
CA VAL A 186 2.73 -5.01 -10.16
C VAL A 186 1.46 -4.87 -9.35
N ALA A 187 1.28 -5.71 -8.34
CA ALA A 187 0.08 -5.72 -7.52
C ALA A 187 0.41 -5.71 -6.02
N GLY A 188 -0.39 -4.99 -5.25
CA GLY A 188 -0.32 -5.01 -3.78
C GLY A 188 -1.68 -5.32 -3.19
N TYR A 189 -1.71 -6.11 -2.11
CA TYR A 189 -2.94 -6.46 -1.42
C TYR A 189 -2.69 -6.71 0.06
N ASP A 190 -3.68 -6.40 0.89
CA ASP A 190 -3.80 -6.87 2.27
C ASP A 190 -5.28 -6.85 2.68
N VAL A 191 -5.62 -7.66 3.67
CA VAL A 191 -6.95 -7.77 4.26
C VAL A 191 -6.88 -7.56 5.76
N ILE A 192 -7.89 -6.92 6.32
CA ILE A 192 -8.09 -6.82 7.77
C ILE A 192 -8.50 -8.21 8.29
N SER A 193 -7.59 -8.88 8.99
CA SER A 193 -7.84 -10.10 9.75
C SER A 193 -7.64 -9.85 11.24
N GLU A 194 -8.24 -10.67 12.08
CA GLU A 194 -8.10 -10.54 13.53
C GLU A 194 -6.64 -10.66 13.97
N PHE A 195 -5.89 -11.60 13.37
CA PHE A 195 -4.45 -11.77 13.60
C PHE A 195 -3.67 -10.49 13.30
N ALA A 196 -3.83 -9.93 12.08
CA ALA A 196 -3.16 -8.70 11.68
C ALA A 196 -3.57 -7.51 12.56
N TRP A 197 -4.86 -7.41 12.90
CA TRP A 197 -5.39 -6.33 13.73
C TRP A 197 -4.82 -6.33 15.14
N SER A 198 -4.75 -7.51 15.78
CA SER A 198 -4.15 -7.68 17.09
C SER A 198 -2.69 -7.26 17.13
N GLY A 199 -1.91 -7.70 16.12
CA GLY A 199 -0.50 -7.31 15.97
C GLY A 199 -0.32 -5.80 15.77
N LEU A 200 -1.13 -5.18 14.91
CA LEU A 200 -1.07 -3.74 14.65
C LEU A 200 -1.48 -2.91 15.88
N LEU A 201 -2.47 -3.36 16.66
CA LEU A 201 -2.84 -2.71 17.92
C LEU A 201 -1.73 -2.75 18.95
N ALA A 202 -0.98 -3.85 19.02
CA ALA A 202 0.16 -4.00 19.94
C ALA A 202 1.26 -2.96 19.67
N LEU A 203 1.39 -2.45 18.42
CA LEU A 203 2.35 -1.40 18.05
C LEU A 203 1.98 -0.01 18.59
N ARG A 204 0.77 0.16 19.11
CA ARG A 204 0.27 1.43 19.69
C ARG A 204 0.31 2.63 18.73
N THR A 205 0.22 2.40 17.44
CA THR A 205 0.22 3.42 16.37
C THR A 205 -1.18 3.79 15.89
N MET A 206 -2.21 3.07 16.38
CA MET A 206 -3.59 3.26 15.96
C MET A 206 -4.33 4.26 16.83
N THR A 207 -5.13 5.11 16.18
CA THR A 207 -6.11 5.99 16.84
C THR A 207 -7.44 5.26 17.04
N SER A 208 -8.21 5.65 18.04
CA SER A 208 -9.64 5.29 18.17
C SER A 208 -10.58 6.33 17.55
N GLY A 209 -10.03 7.43 17.05
CA GLY A 209 -10.74 8.51 16.39
C GLY A 209 -10.56 8.50 14.88
N LYS A 210 -10.43 9.69 14.28
CA LYS A 210 -10.19 9.89 12.86
C LYS A 210 -8.71 9.94 12.54
N ILE A 211 -8.36 9.61 11.30
CA ILE A 211 -7.02 9.84 10.76
C ILE A 211 -6.92 11.30 10.37
N THR A 212 -6.05 12.06 11.05
CA THR A 212 -5.92 13.52 10.94
C THR A 212 -4.47 13.90 10.57
N PRO A 213 -3.99 13.64 9.34
CA PRO A 213 -2.63 13.96 8.97
C PRO A 213 -2.34 15.45 9.19
N TRP A 214 -1.14 15.74 9.75
CA TRP A 214 -0.61 17.08 10.05
C TRP A 214 -1.42 17.90 11.04
N ASP A 215 -2.52 17.39 11.59
CA ASP A 215 -3.25 18.05 12.67
C ASP A 215 -2.43 18.01 13.97
N LYS A 216 -2.47 19.08 14.74
CA LYS A 216 -1.77 19.18 16.03
C LYS A 216 -2.20 18.08 17.01
N ASN A 217 -3.45 17.66 16.93
CA ASN A 217 -4.06 16.67 17.81
C ASN A 217 -4.05 15.26 17.22
N ARG A 218 -3.26 15.01 16.16
CA ARG A 218 -3.14 13.68 15.55
C ARG A 218 -2.67 12.65 16.56
N SER A 219 -3.24 11.47 16.52
CA SER A 219 -3.00 10.44 17.54
C SER A 219 -2.70 9.06 16.97
N GLY A 220 -2.60 8.92 15.66
CA GLY A 220 -2.30 7.67 14.98
C GLY A 220 -3.14 7.43 13.75
N THR A 221 -2.91 6.29 13.12
CA THR A 221 -3.60 5.85 11.91
C THR A 221 -4.75 4.88 12.20
N LEU A 222 -5.55 4.59 11.19
CA LEU A 222 -6.42 3.41 11.11
C LEU A 222 -5.98 2.59 9.91
N PHE A 223 -5.95 1.28 10.08
CA PHE A 223 -5.63 0.40 8.97
C PHE A 223 -6.86 0.12 8.11
N GLY A 224 -6.61 -0.30 6.89
CA GLY A 224 -7.60 -0.67 5.91
C GLY A 224 -7.18 -1.89 5.11
N GLU A 225 -8.05 -2.33 4.23
CA GLU A 225 -7.86 -3.46 3.33
C GLU A 225 -8.09 -3.05 1.88
N GLY A 226 -7.56 -3.83 0.95
CA GLY A 226 -7.76 -3.61 -0.48
C GLY A 226 -6.65 -4.16 -1.33
N ALA A 227 -6.72 -3.83 -2.61
CA ALA A 227 -5.68 -4.11 -3.60
C ALA A 227 -5.50 -2.95 -4.57
N GLY A 228 -4.26 -2.77 -5.03
CA GLY A 228 -3.92 -1.88 -6.13
C GLY A 228 -3.04 -2.61 -7.13
N VAL A 229 -3.24 -2.34 -8.41
CA VAL A 229 -2.47 -2.95 -9.50
C VAL A 229 -2.10 -1.91 -10.53
N VAL A 230 -0.88 -1.98 -11.02
CA VAL A 230 -0.44 -1.24 -12.20
C VAL A 230 0.24 -2.18 -13.20
N ILE A 231 0.02 -1.94 -14.47
CA ILE A 231 0.76 -2.58 -15.57
C ILE A 231 1.90 -1.65 -15.95
N LEU A 232 3.12 -2.13 -15.79
CA LEU A 232 4.33 -1.45 -16.22
C LEU A 232 4.86 -2.08 -17.51
N GLU A 233 5.22 -1.24 -18.45
CA GLU A 233 5.83 -1.67 -19.72
C GLU A 233 7.03 -0.81 -20.06
N THR A 234 7.96 -1.38 -20.86
CA THR A 234 8.90 -0.52 -21.57
C THR A 234 8.15 0.33 -22.59
N GLN A 235 8.60 1.57 -22.82
CA GLN A 235 8.00 2.43 -23.84
C GLN A 235 7.99 1.73 -25.21
N ASP A 236 9.09 1.04 -25.57
CA ASP A 236 9.21 0.32 -26.85
C ASP A 236 8.13 -0.73 -27.02
N HIS A 237 7.82 -1.51 -25.97
CA HIS A 237 6.76 -2.54 -25.97
C HIS A 237 5.37 -1.89 -26.08
N ALA A 238 5.11 -0.85 -25.30
CA ALA A 238 3.86 -0.12 -25.35
C ALA A 238 3.59 0.48 -26.74
N ASP A 239 4.62 1.08 -27.37
CA ASP A 239 4.53 1.65 -28.72
C ASP A 239 4.29 0.57 -29.77
N ALA A 240 4.99 -0.58 -29.67
CA ALA A 240 4.83 -1.69 -30.61
C ALA A 240 3.40 -2.24 -30.67
N ARG A 241 2.71 -2.31 -29.52
CA ARG A 241 1.30 -2.71 -29.44
C ARG A 241 0.30 -1.54 -29.54
N ARG A 242 0.79 -0.31 -29.77
CA ARG A 242 -0.02 0.91 -29.85
C ARG A 242 -0.84 1.18 -28.58
N ALA A 243 -0.26 0.89 -27.43
CA ALA A 243 -0.86 1.22 -26.14
C ALA A 243 -0.95 2.74 -25.94
N HIS A 244 -1.79 3.15 -25.02
CA HIS A 244 -1.89 4.54 -24.58
C HIS A 244 -1.24 4.66 -23.19
N PRO A 245 0.07 5.01 -23.12
CA PRO A 245 0.72 5.24 -21.82
C PRO A 245 0.00 6.34 -21.05
N ARG A 246 -0.24 6.08 -19.78
CA ARG A 246 -0.94 7.01 -18.90
C ARG A 246 0.03 7.95 -18.20
N VAL A 247 1.05 7.39 -17.58
CA VAL A 247 2.05 8.09 -16.78
C VAL A 247 3.39 7.35 -16.92
N GLU A 248 4.50 8.07 -16.84
CA GLU A 248 5.84 7.48 -16.74
C GLU A 248 6.22 7.22 -15.28
N LEU A 249 6.67 6.02 -14.94
CA LEU A 249 7.42 5.75 -13.72
C LEU A 249 8.87 6.18 -13.96
N ALA A 250 9.18 7.43 -13.69
CA ALA A 250 10.42 8.08 -14.09
C ALA A 250 11.60 7.68 -13.20
N GLY A 251 11.37 7.50 -11.89
CA GLY A 251 12.43 7.15 -10.95
C GLY A 251 11.90 6.48 -9.69
N HIS A 252 12.82 5.81 -9.00
CA HIS A 252 12.52 5.20 -7.71
C HIS A 252 13.77 5.08 -6.84
N HIS A 253 13.58 5.00 -5.52
CA HIS A 253 14.63 4.59 -4.61
C HIS A 253 14.05 3.99 -3.35
N THR A 254 14.71 2.95 -2.83
CA THR A 254 14.37 2.29 -1.56
C THR A 254 15.61 2.22 -0.68
N ASN A 255 15.46 2.56 0.60
CA ASN A 255 16.52 2.43 1.60
C ASN A 255 15.95 2.04 2.98
N ASN A 256 16.86 1.91 3.95
CA ASN A 256 16.50 1.69 5.35
C ASN A 256 17.26 2.69 6.24
N ASN A 257 16.63 3.17 7.31
CA ASN A 257 17.24 4.09 8.26
C ASN A 257 18.18 3.40 9.26
N ALA A 258 18.01 2.09 9.49
CA ALA A 258 18.78 1.29 10.46
C ALA A 258 18.85 1.93 11.85
N PHE A 259 17.80 2.66 12.26
CA PHE A 259 17.76 3.48 13.47
C PHE A 259 16.92 2.84 14.57
N HIS A 260 15.64 2.55 14.27
CA HIS A 260 14.69 2.02 15.25
C HIS A 260 13.58 1.24 14.55
N LEU A 261 13.00 0.23 15.25
CA LEU A 261 11.97 -0.63 14.67
C LEU A 261 10.68 0.12 14.28
N THR A 262 10.27 1.12 15.08
CA THR A 262 8.98 1.80 14.89
C THR A 262 9.07 3.33 14.78
N ALA A 263 10.25 3.92 15.00
CA ALA A 263 10.44 5.36 14.93
C ALA A 263 11.27 5.75 13.69
N PRO A 264 10.92 6.85 13.01
CA PRO A 264 11.76 7.43 11.98
C PRO A 264 13.07 7.93 12.57
N ASP A 265 14.11 8.03 11.76
CA ASP A 265 15.38 8.64 12.13
C ASP A 265 15.23 10.15 12.29
N LYS A 266 16.21 10.74 12.97
CA LYS A 266 16.19 12.16 13.28
C LYS A 266 16.11 12.99 11.98
N ASP A 267 15.21 13.95 11.97
CA ASP A 267 14.99 14.89 10.86
C ASP A 267 14.68 14.22 9.51
N GLY A 268 14.36 12.91 9.51
CA GLY A 268 14.03 12.15 8.32
C GLY A 268 15.17 11.99 7.33
N ALA A 269 16.43 11.95 7.81
CA ALA A 269 17.60 11.92 6.94
C ALA A 269 17.58 10.77 5.92
N SER A 270 17.05 9.60 6.30
CA SER A 270 16.88 8.48 5.38
C SER A 270 15.82 8.74 4.32
N LEU A 271 14.69 9.35 4.66
CA LEU A 271 13.66 9.74 3.70
C LEU A 271 14.18 10.85 2.77
N VAL A 272 14.92 11.84 3.29
CA VAL A 272 15.62 12.86 2.48
C VAL A 272 16.51 12.20 1.44
N ARG A 273 17.30 11.19 1.85
CA ARG A 273 18.16 10.44 0.94
C ARG A 273 17.35 9.67 -0.10
N ALA A 274 16.25 9.01 0.31
CA ALA A 274 15.39 8.27 -0.62
C ALA A 274 14.77 9.21 -1.67
N MET A 275 14.23 10.36 -1.25
CA MET A 275 13.64 11.35 -2.15
C MET A 275 14.67 11.90 -3.14
N LYS A 276 15.86 12.29 -2.66
CA LYS A 276 16.93 12.82 -3.53
C LYS A 276 17.35 11.79 -4.58
N LEU A 277 17.61 10.54 -4.16
CA LEU A 277 18.04 9.50 -5.08
C LEU A 277 16.93 9.08 -6.05
N ALA A 278 15.66 9.12 -5.66
CA ALA A 278 14.54 8.89 -6.58
C ALA A 278 14.41 10.01 -7.62
N LEU A 279 14.61 11.27 -7.21
CA LEU A 279 14.62 12.42 -8.14
C LEU A 279 15.82 12.36 -9.09
N ASP A 280 17.00 12.00 -8.59
CA ASP A 280 18.21 11.79 -9.42
C ASP A 280 17.98 10.67 -10.45
N ASP A 281 17.36 9.55 -10.02
CA ASP A 281 16.99 8.43 -10.88
C ASP A 281 16.00 8.86 -11.97
N ALA A 282 15.03 9.72 -11.61
CA ALA A 282 14.06 10.32 -12.53
C ALA A 282 14.66 11.42 -13.41
N ARG A 283 15.88 11.88 -13.14
CA ARG A 283 16.47 13.09 -13.76
C ARG A 283 15.57 14.31 -13.60
N CYS A 284 14.95 14.46 -12.43
CA CYS A 284 14.11 15.58 -12.05
C CYS A 284 14.83 16.45 -11.00
N LEU A 285 14.73 17.75 -11.18
CA LEU A 285 15.17 18.70 -10.17
C LEU A 285 14.11 18.84 -9.07
N PRO A 286 14.46 19.17 -7.82
CA PRO A 286 13.49 19.48 -6.79
C PRO A 286 12.47 20.55 -7.20
N ALA A 287 12.83 21.49 -8.06
CA ALA A 287 11.96 22.53 -8.59
C ALA A 287 10.95 22.04 -9.65
N ASP A 288 11.13 20.82 -10.17
CA ASP A 288 10.21 20.23 -11.14
C ASP A 288 9.05 19.49 -10.45
N VAL A 289 9.09 19.29 -9.13
CA VAL A 289 8.07 18.58 -8.37
C VAL A 289 6.83 19.46 -8.23
N ASP A 290 5.71 19.01 -8.78
CA ASP A 290 4.44 19.74 -8.75
C ASP A 290 3.45 19.16 -7.72
N HIS A 291 3.69 17.95 -7.16
CA HIS A 291 2.82 17.31 -6.18
C HIS A 291 3.60 16.30 -5.33
N VAL A 292 3.27 16.24 -4.04
CA VAL A 292 3.73 15.18 -3.14
C VAL A 292 2.53 14.43 -2.56
N ASN A 293 2.39 13.16 -2.94
CA ASN A 293 1.54 12.22 -2.22
C ASN A 293 2.34 11.66 -1.05
N ALA A 294 2.01 12.13 0.14
CA ALA A 294 2.77 11.84 1.34
C ALA A 294 2.39 10.49 1.96
N HIS A 295 3.31 9.93 2.73
CA HIS A 295 2.98 8.79 3.59
C HIS A 295 1.89 9.13 4.59
N GLY A 296 1.94 10.27 5.25
CA GLY A 296 0.85 10.95 5.94
C GLY A 296 -0.02 10.06 6.84
N THR A 297 0.57 9.32 7.78
CA THR A 297 -0.14 8.33 8.62
C THR A 297 -0.88 8.95 9.80
N ALA A 298 -0.80 10.24 10.01
CA ALA A 298 -1.33 10.93 11.19
C ALA A 298 -0.69 10.46 12.52
N THR A 299 0.49 9.83 12.46
CA THR A 299 1.25 9.53 13.68
C THR A 299 2.07 10.73 14.09
N PRO A 300 2.26 10.99 15.40
CA PRO A 300 2.93 12.20 15.86
C PRO A 300 4.34 12.39 15.30
N LEU A 301 5.09 11.29 15.13
CA LEU A 301 6.48 11.35 14.66
C LEU A 301 6.58 11.39 13.13
N ASN A 302 5.83 10.53 12.42
CA ASN A 302 5.95 10.43 10.97
C ASN A 302 5.68 11.76 10.28
N ASP A 303 4.55 12.38 10.55
CA ASP A 303 4.08 13.55 9.80
C ASP A 303 5.04 14.74 9.97
N LYS A 304 5.55 14.93 11.19
CA LYS A 304 6.58 15.95 11.46
C LYS A 304 7.89 15.65 10.72
N THR A 305 8.34 14.39 10.76
CA THR A 305 9.60 13.97 10.15
C THR A 305 9.50 14.05 8.62
N GLU A 306 8.38 13.62 8.04
CA GLU A 306 8.14 13.72 6.60
C GLU A 306 8.05 15.17 6.13
N THR A 307 7.39 16.06 6.89
CA THR A 307 7.38 17.49 6.62
C THR A 307 8.79 18.07 6.57
N ALA A 308 9.64 17.72 7.54
CA ALA A 308 11.04 18.16 7.57
C ALA A 308 11.84 17.64 6.37
N ALA A 309 11.60 16.38 5.98
CA ALA A 309 12.23 15.77 4.81
C ALA A 309 11.85 16.47 3.51
N ILE A 310 10.55 16.72 3.29
CA ILE A 310 10.04 17.45 2.10
C ILE A 310 10.67 18.84 2.03
N LYS A 311 10.70 19.59 3.12
CA LYS A 311 11.36 20.90 3.19
C LYS A 311 12.85 20.82 2.85
N THR A 312 13.56 19.84 3.36
CA THR A 312 14.99 19.64 3.11
C THR A 312 15.29 19.33 1.66
N VAL A 313 14.41 18.60 0.98
CA VAL A 313 14.59 18.21 -0.43
C VAL A 313 14.17 19.32 -1.37
N LEU A 314 12.98 19.90 -1.17
CA LEU A 314 12.41 20.88 -2.10
C LEU A 314 12.79 22.32 -1.77
N GLY A 315 13.37 22.59 -0.59
CA GLY A 315 13.75 23.94 -0.17
C GLY A 315 12.55 24.87 -0.07
N LYS A 316 12.69 26.09 -0.60
CA LYS A 316 11.59 27.07 -0.60
C LYS A 316 10.39 26.62 -1.44
N HIS A 317 10.63 25.82 -2.48
CA HIS A 317 9.59 25.29 -3.35
C HIS A 317 8.60 24.39 -2.61
N ALA A 318 9.00 23.76 -1.48
CA ALA A 318 8.13 22.92 -0.66
C ALA A 318 6.82 23.60 -0.21
N TYR A 319 6.83 24.93 -0.09
CA TYR A 319 5.66 25.70 0.34
C TYR A 319 4.66 26.00 -0.76
N ASP A 320 5.07 25.84 -2.02
CA ASP A 320 4.22 26.07 -3.20
C ASP A 320 3.64 24.75 -3.75
N VAL A 321 4.22 23.59 -3.35
CA VAL A 321 3.81 22.26 -3.82
C VAL A 321 2.66 21.73 -2.98
N PRO A 322 1.50 21.38 -3.59
CA PRO A 322 0.41 20.74 -2.88
C PRO A 322 0.84 19.36 -2.36
N VAL A 323 0.60 19.13 -1.07
CA VAL A 323 0.86 17.86 -0.38
C VAL A 323 -0.46 17.26 0.08
N ASN A 324 -0.68 15.98 -0.19
CA ASN A 324 -1.88 15.29 0.29
C ASN A 324 -1.57 13.91 0.90
N ALA A 325 -2.52 13.38 1.67
CA ALA A 325 -2.49 12.04 2.25
C ALA A 325 -3.86 11.37 2.12
N VAL A 326 -3.97 10.43 1.19
CA VAL A 326 -5.23 9.72 0.92
C VAL A 326 -5.65 8.78 2.05
N LYS A 327 -4.71 8.41 2.93
CA LYS A 327 -5.00 7.58 4.11
C LYS A 327 -6.06 8.19 5.04
N SER A 328 -6.18 9.52 5.07
CA SER A 328 -7.25 10.20 5.83
C SER A 328 -8.65 9.75 5.45
N MET A 329 -8.84 9.29 4.21
CA MET A 329 -10.12 8.91 3.62
C MET A 329 -10.37 7.40 3.59
N ILE A 330 -9.35 6.61 3.28
CA ILE A 330 -9.49 5.15 3.03
C ILE A 330 -8.77 4.29 4.07
N GLY A 331 -8.04 4.88 5.00
CA GLY A 331 -7.18 4.15 5.92
C GLY A 331 -5.84 3.76 5.29
N HIS A 332 -5.01 3.12 6.09
CA HIS A 332 -3.72 2.62 5.66
C HIS A 332 -3.84 1.18 5.16
N LEU A 333 -3.80 0.98 3.85
CA LEU A 333 -4.01 -0.32 3.19
C LEU A 333 -2.78 -1.24 3.24
N CYS A 334 -1.86 -1.04 4.17
CA CYS A 334 -0.68 -1.88 4.42
C CYS A 334 0.17 -2.10 3.16
N GLY A 335 0.35 -3.33 2.70
CA GLY A 335 1.15 -3.66 1.50
C GLY A 335 0.55 -3.19 0.19
N ALA A 336 -0.77 -2.91 0.15
CA ALA A 336 -1.44 -2.30 -0.99
C ALA A 336 -1.31 -0.77 -1.01
N ALA A 337 -1.02 -0.13 0.15
CA ALA A 337 -1.14 1.31 0.32
C ALA A 337 -0.38 2.10 -0.75
N SER A 338 0.90 1.83 -0.92
CA SER A 338 1.74 2.62 -1.83
C SER A 338 1.42 2.41 -3.30
N ILE A 339 0.86 1.26 -3.70
CA ILE A 339 0.38 1.09 -5.09
C ILE A 339 -0.90 1.89 -5.31
N VAL A 340 -1.86 1.86 -4.38
CA VAL A 340 -3.08 2.67 -4.45
C VAL A 340 -2.74 4.16 -4.43
N GLU A 341 -1.76 4.57 -3.64
CA GLU A 341 -1.24 5.93 -3.62
C GLU A 341 -0.53 6.34 -4.91
N THR A 342 0.22 5.42 -5.52
CA THR A 342 0.80 5.61 -6.86
C THR A 342 -0.29 5.77 -7.93
N ILE A 343 -1.37 4.99 -7.87
CA ILE A 343 -2.54 5.16 -8.74
C ILE A 343 -3.17 6.55 -8.55
N ALA A 344 -3.36 6.99 -7.30
CA ALA A 344 -3.88 8.32 -7.02
C ALA A 344 -2.98 9.45 -7.54
N ALA A 345 -1.66 9.33 -7.38
CA ALA A 345 -0.68 10.29 -7.88
C ALA A 345 -0.63 10.28 -9.43
N ALA A 346 -0.74 9.10 -10.07
CA ALA A 346 -0.84 8.98 -11.53
C ALA A 346 -2.09 9.68 -12.07
N LEU A 347 -3.23 9.49 -11.40
CA LEU A 347 -4.48 10.19 -11.77
C LEU A 347 -4.38 11.70 -11.53
N SER A 348 -3.60 12.15 -10.54
CA SER A 348 -3.31 13.59 -10.37
C SER A 348 -2.49 14.13 -11.54
N CYS A 349 -1.52 13.35 -12.06
CA CYS A 349 -0.77 13.72 -13.27
C CYS A 349 -1.66 13.78 -14.53
N GLU A 350 -2.64 12.87 -14.63
CA GLU A 350 -3.55 12.83 -15.78
C GLU A 350 -4.59 13.96 -15.79
N THR A 351 -5.17 14.22 -14.62
CA THR A 351 -6.36 15.10 -14.52
C THR A 351 -6.03 16.52 -14.09
N GLY A 352 -4.84 16.76 -13.58
CA GLY A 352 -4.49 18.05 -12.96
C GLY A 352 -5.32 18.35 -11.71
N ILE A 353 -5.74 17.32 -10.97
CA ILE A 353 -6.47 17.46 -9.70
C ILE A 353 -5.69 16.75 -8.61
N VAL A 354 -5.43 17.42 -7.50
CA VAL A 354 -4.85 16.83 -6.29
C VAL A 354 -5.98 16.57 -5.30
N PRO A 355 -6.22 15.31 -4.88
CA PRO A 355 -7.26 15.00 -3.88
C PRO A 355 -6.97 15.63 -2.53
N PRO A 356 -8.01 15.91 -1.72
CA PRO A 356 -7.82 16.49 -0.41
C PRO A 356 -7.26 15.50 0.62
N THR A 357 -6.80 16.06 1.72
CA THR A 357 -6.63 15.41 3.01
C THR A 357 -7.78 15.86 3.91
N ILE A 358 -8.56 14.92 4.42
CA ILE A 358 -9.71 15.25 5.27
C ILE A 358 -9.38 15.17 6.75
N ASN A 359 -10.32 15.63 7.58
CA ASN A 359 -10.26 15.60 9.05
C ASN A 359 -9.26 16.57 9.70
N PHE A 360 -8.58 17.41 8.96
CA PHE A 360 -7.67 18.44 9.47
C PHE A 360 -8.48 19.57 10.12
N GLN A 361 -8.13 19.96 11.36
CA GLN A 361 -8.82 21.01 12.13
C GLN A 361 -7.88 22.02 12.75
N THR A 362 -6.78 21.57 13.34
CA THR A 362 -5.86 22.40 14.11
C THR A 362 -4.48 22.33 13.50
N PRO A 363 -3.96 23.43 12.92
CA PRO A 363 -2.60 23.48 12.39
C PRO A 363 -1.54 23.12 13.43
N ASP A 364 -0.58 22.26 13.03
CA ASP A 364 0.62 21.99 13.81
C ASP A 364 1.77 22.86 13.29
N PRO A 365 2.41 23.70 14.13
CA PRO A 365 3.53 24.53 13.70
C PRO A 365 4.72 23.77 13.12
N ASP A 366 4.88 22.48 13.48
CA ASP A 366 5.92 21.61 12.94
C ASP A 366 5.55 21.05 11.55
N CYS A 367 4.29 21.20 11.14
CA CYS A 367 3.73 20.73 9.88
C CYS A 367 3.08 21.92 9.14
N ASP A 368 3.87 22.74 8.46
CA ASP A 368 3.47 24.05 7.93
C ASP A 368 3.61 24.17 6.40
N LEU A 369 3.50 23.05 5.67
CA LEU A 369 3.50 23.03 4.21
C LEU A 369 2.10 23.33 3.63
N HIS A 370 2.02 23.39 2.30
CA HIS A 370 0.76 23.52 1.59
C HIS A 370 0.03 22.16 1.55
N TYR A 371 -0.72 21.85 2.61
CA TYR A 371 -1.55 20.65 2.66
C TYR A 371 -2.92 20.91 2.04
N CYS A 372 -3.36 20.03 1.12
CA CYS A 372 -4.66 20.13 0.47
C CYS A 372 -5.81 19.78 1.45
N THR A 373 -6.12 20.65 2.40
CA THR A 373 -7.11 20.36 3.47
C THR A 373 -8.48 21.01 3.27
N SER A 374 -8.60 21.89 2.27
CA SER A 374 -9.84 22.64 2.01
C SER A 374 -10.70 22.06 0.88
N GLY A 375 -10.34 20.91 0.35
CA GLY A 375 -10.97 20.26 -0.80
C GLY A 375 -9.95 19.82 -1.84
N ALA A 376 -10.41 19.21 -2.92
CA ALA A 376 -9.54 18.89 -4.04
C ALA A 376 -9.08 20.17 -4.76
N GLU A 377 -7.80 20.21 -5.13
CA GLU A 377 -7.19 21.38 -5.75
C GLU A 377 -6.84 21.13 -7.22
N ARG A 378 -7.12 22.09 -8.10
CA ARG A 378 -6.61 22.08 -9.47
C ARG A 378 -5.17 22.54 -9.49
N HIS A 379 -4.29 21.67 -9.95
CA HIS A 379 -2.86 21.95 -10.07
C HIS A 379 -2.29 21.24 -11.30
N ASN A 380 -1.42 21.90 -12.06
CA ASN A 380 -0.79 21.27 -13.22
C ASN A 380 0.32 20.31 -12.78
N VAL A 381 -0.02 19.05 -12.55
CA VAL A 381 0.90 18.03 -12.03
C VAL A 381 1.65 17.36 -13.19
N ARG A 382 2.84 17.83 -13.49
CA ARG A 382 3.75 17.23 -14.48
C ARG A 382 4.69 16.22 -13.83
N CYS A 383 5.04 16.43 -12.57
CA CYS A 383 5.92 15.57 -11.79
C CYS A 383 5.33 15.39 -10.39
N ALA A 384 5.02 14.15 -10.02
CA ALA A 384 4.54 13.79 -8.70
C ALA A 384 5.55 12.87 -7.98
N VAL A 385 5.70 13.08 -6.68
CA VAL A 385 6.47 12.20 -5.79
C VAL A 385 5.53 11.47 -4.86
N SER A 386 5.63 10.14 -4.76
CA SER A 386 4.89 9.35 -3.76
C SER A 386 5.87 8.74 -2.76
N ASN A 387 5.70 9.13 -1.49
CA ASN A 387 6.53 8.68 -0.38
C ASN A 387 5.87 7.52 0.37
N SER A 388 6.65 6.54 0.76
CA SER A 388 6.23 5.49 1.70
C SER A 388 7.31 5.23 2.74
N ALA A 389 6.90 5.23 4.01
CA ALA A 389 7.75 4.92 5.15
C ALA A 389 7.15 3.73 5.93
N GLY A 390 7.95 2.71 6.19
CA GLY A 390 7.50 1.47 6.81
C GLY A 390 8.13 1.25 8.18
N LEU A 391 7.45 0.48 9.01
CA LEU A 391 8.03 -0.11 10.21
C LEU A 391 9.29 -0.90 9.83
N GLY A 392 10.27 -0.95 10.73
CA GLY A 392 11.60 -1.47 10.41
C GLY A 392 12.53 -0.43 9.77
N GLY A 393 12.06 0.83 9.61
CA GLY A 393 12.87 1.93 9.09
C GLY A 393 13.00 2.00 7.58
N CYS A 394 12.15 1.28 6.85
CA CYS A 394 12.14 1.26 5.39
C CYS A 394 11.53 2.53 4.82
N ASN A 395 12.17 3.13 3.81
CA ASN A 395 11.62 4.22 3.03
C ASN A 395 11.68 3.84 1.55
N SER A 396 10.62 4.09 0.82
CA SER A 396 10.57 3.89 -0.62
C SER A 396 9.82 5.03 -1.29
N VAL A 397 10.43 5.59 -2.32
CA VAL A 397 9.93 6.76 -3.04
C VAL A 397 9.85 6.43 -4.52
N VAL A 398 8.75 6.79 -5.15
CA VAL A 398 8.60 6.75 -6.60
C VAL A 398 8.32 8.15 -7.15
N VAL A 399 8.83 8.40 -8.34
CA VAL A 399 8.64 9.64 -9.09
C VAL A 399 7.87 9.33 -10.36
N LEU A 400 6.74 9.98 -10.51
CA LEU A 400 5.87 9.87 -11.68
C LEU A 400 5.98 11.14 -12.53
N ARG A 401 5.90 10.97 -13.85
CA ARG A 401 5.88 12.10 -14.79
C ARG A 401 4.67 11.97 -15.71
N ALA A 402 3.92 13.05 -15.87
CA ALA A 402 2.82 13.11 -16.83
C ALA A 402 3.29 12.75 -18.24
N TYR A 403 2.50 11.95 -18.94
CA TYR A 403 2.82 11.55 -20.31
C TYR A 403 2.38 12.65 -21.30
N PRO A 404 3.26 13.09 -22.24
CA PRO A 404 3.06 14.32 -23.01
C PRO A 404 1.84 14.38 -23.91
N ASN A 405 1.19 13.27 -24.22
CA ASN A 405 0.12 13.18 -25.22
C ASN A 405 -1.14 12.48 -24.69
N ASN A 406 -1.42 12.53 -23.39
CA ASN A 406 -2.68 11.99 -22.89
C ASN A 406 -3.84 12.90 -23.35
N PRO A 407 -4.74 12.45 -24.28
CA PRO A 407 -5.84 13.25 -24.78
C PRO A 407 -6.83 13.68 -23.68
N ASP A 408 -6.92 12.91 -22.59
CA ASP A 408 -7.80 13.22 -21.46
C ASP A 408 -7.32 14.43 -20.64
N SER A 409 -6.03 14.75 -20.67
CA SER A 409 -5.51 15.98 -20.07
C SER A 409 -6.03 17.26 -20.77
N ARG A 410 -6.57 17.14 -22.01
CA ARG A 410 -7.15 18.26 -22.77
C ARG A 410 -8.66 18.43 -22.52
N VAL A 411 -9.37 17.40 -22.07
CA VAL A 411 -10.82 17.46 -21.81
C VAL A 411 -11.13 18.27 -20.55
N ALA A 412 -10.22 18.30 -19.58
CA ALA A 412 -10.37 19.14 -18.39
C ALA A 412 -10.33 20.65 -18.67
N SER A 413 -9.79 21.07 -19.85
CA SER A 413 -9.75 22.48 -20.26
C SER A 413 -10.97 22.93 -21.08
N ALA A 414 -11.78 21.99 -21.60
CA ALA A 414 -12.88 22.29 -22.52
C ALA A 414 -14.29 22.28 -21.87
N THR A 415 -14.45 21.67 -20.69
CA THR A 415 -15.71 21.79 -19.93
C THR A 415 -15.62 22.99 -19.00
N GLY A 416 -15.91 24.18 -19.54
CA GLY A 416 -16.02 25.42 -18.78
C GLY A 416 -17.09 25.33 -17.71
N VAL A 417 -16.69 24.99 -16.51
CA VAL A 417 -17.42 25.34 -15.30
C VAL A 417 -16.69 26.56 -14.73
N GLU A 418 -17.15 27.74 -15.13
CA GLU A 418 -16.82 28.99 -14.44
C GLU A 418 -17.24 28.85 -12.98
N ALA A 419 -16.24 28.72 -12.11
CA ALA A 419 -16.45 28.87 -10.68
C ALA A 419 -16.82 30.33 -10.40
N ARG A 420 -18.13 30.62 -10.31
CA ARG A 420 -18.61 31.89 -9.71
C ARG A 420 -18.16 31.89 -8.25
N ARG A 421 -17.34 32.87 -7.93
CA ARG A 421 -17.06 33.25 -6.54
C ARG A 421 -18.34 33.77 -5.89
N GLY A 422 -18.71 33.15 -4.77
CA GLY A 422 -19.69 33.63 -3.82
C GLY A 422 -21.13 33.30 -4.22
N ASP A 423 -21.65 32.24 -3.61
CA ASP A 423 -22.99 32.22 -3.01
C ASP A 423 -23.09 30.95 -2.16
N ALA A 424 -23.25 31.17 -0.86
CA ALA A 424 -23.59 30.11 0.09
C ALA A 424 -25.02 29.61 -0.28
N VAL A 425 -25.14 28.36 -0.70
CA VAL A 425 -26.44 27.74 -0.90
C VAL A 425 -26.74 26.92 0.35
N ASP A 426 -27.73 27.38 1.08
CA ASP A 426 -28.46 26.66 2.14
C ASP A 426 -28.96 25.31 1.62
N ALA A 427 -28.39 24.22 2.13
CA ALA A 427 -28.94 22.89 1.92
C ALA A 427 -29.98 22.58 2.99
N LYS A 428 -31.23 22.90 2.68
CA LYS A 428 -32.40 22.29 3.32
C LYS A 428 -33.26 21.64 2.24
N ASP A 429 -33.68 20.42 2.58
CA ASP A 429 -34.77 19.63 1.97
C ASP A 429 -34.49 18.91 0.65
N SER A 430 -34.21 17.62 0.81
CA SER A 430 -35.03 16.56 0.15
C SER A 430 -34.66 15.18 0.70
N ILE A 431 -35.52 14.73 1.63
CA ILE A 431 -35.62 13.35 2.08
C ILE A 431 -36.29 12.57 0.94
N VAL A 432 -35.58 11.62 0.36
CA VAL A 432 -36.18 10.59 -0.52
C VAL A 432 -36.43 9.36 0.34
N GLU A 433 -37.71 9.01 0.50
CA GLU A 433 -38.18 7.84 1.23
C GLU A 433 -37.72 6.55 0.56
N GLU A 434 -37.16 5.64 1.37
CA GLU A 434 -36.91 4.25 0.98
C GLU A 434 -38.21 3.44 1.04
N PRO A 435 -38.45 2.47 0.14
CA PRO A 435 -39.64 1.62 0.20
C PRO A 435 -39.50 0.56 1.29
N GLN A 436 -40.50 0.49 2.15
CA GLN A 436 -40.66 -0.52 3.19
C GLN A 436 -40.74 -1.92 2.61
N HIS A 437 -39.80 -2.79 3.00
CA HIS A 437 -39.91 -4.24 2.79
C HIS A 437 -40.53 -4.93 4.00
N SER A 438 -41.58 -5.68 3.68
CA SER A 438 -42.45 -6.49 4.50
C SER A 438 -41.74 -7.46 5.44
N ARG A 439 -42.22 -7.48 6.68
CA ARG A 439 -41.94 -8.45 7.74
C ARG A 439 -42.26 -9.89 7.30
N ARG A 440 -41.34 -10.82 7.51
CA ARG A 440 -41.61 -12.26 7.62
C ARG A 440 -41.43 -12.70 9.09
N PRO A 441 -42.18 -13.72 9.53
CA PRO A 441 -42.34 -14.00 10.95
C PRO A 441 -41.24 -14.89 11.53
N ASP A 442 -41.05 -14.66 12.84
CA ASP A 442 -40.17 -15.34 13.78
C ASP A 442 -40.53 -16.84 13.97
N PRO A 443 -39.61 -17.80 14.02
CA PRO A 443 -39.84 -19.10 14.62
C PRO A 443 -39.11 -19.23 15.97
N ALA A 444 -39.87 -19.19 17.00
CA ALA A 444 -39.78 -19.95 18.26
C ALA A 444 -38.41 -20.21 18.92
N ALA A 445 -38.30 -19.61 20.10
CA ALA A 445 -37.34 -19.87 21.14
C ALA A 445 -37.24 -21.38 21.56
N THR A 446 -36.05 -21.88 21.68
CA THR A 446 -35.70 -22.93 22.64
C THR A 446 -34.45 -22.52 23.42
N ARG A 447 -34.68 -22.28 24.70
CA ARG A 447 -33.62 -22.07 25.70
C ARG A 447 -32.80 -23.36 25.83
N ARG A 448 -31.48 -23.23 25.86
CA ARG A 448 -30.61 -24.11 26.64
C ARG A 448 -29.52 -23.29 27.32
N ASP A 449 -29.55 -23.33 28.63
CA ASP A 449 -28.50 -22.85 29.54
C ASP A 449 -27.22 -23.66 29.31
N GLY A 450 -26.09 -22.97 29.20
CA GLY A 450 -24.78 -23.59 29.12
C GLY A 450 -23.70 -22.58 29.48
N ALA A 451 -23.20 -22.67 30.71
CA ALA A 451 -22.20 -21.83 31.30
C ALA A 451 -20.93 -21.74 30.42
N SER A 452 -20.59 -20.54 29.99
CA SER A 452 -19.30 -20.24 29.36
C SER A 452 -18.22 -20.08 30.43
N ARG A 453 -17.34 -21.08 30.53
CA ARG A 453 -16.04 -20.91 31.19
C ARG A 453 -15.10 -20.24 30.19
N GLY A 454 -14.58 -19.07 30.55
CA GLY A 454 -13.52 -18.39 29.83
C GLY A 454 -12.32 -19.34 29.64
N ARG A 455 -11.89 -19.49 28.40
CA ARG A 455 -10.59 -20.09 28.05
C ARG A 455 -9.62 -18.95 27.79
N GLU A 456 -8.69 -18.75 28.72
CA GLU A 456 -7.43 -18.07 28.40
C GLU A 456 -6.68 -18.92 27.38
N VAL A 457 -6.44 -18.39 26.20
CA VAL A 457 -5.57 -19.01 25.20
C VAL A 457 -4.17 -18.44 25.40
N ILE A 458 -3.32 -19.20 26.09
CA ILE A 458 -1.88 -18.95 26.15
C ILE A 458 -1.30 -19.50 24.83
N ILE A 459 -0.83 -18.62 23.95
CA ILE A 459 -0.05 -19.02 22.78
C ILE A 459 1.40 -19.20 23.23
N GLU A 460 1.79 -20.42 23.60
CA GLU A 460 3.20 -20.81 23.70
C GLU A 460 3.73 -21.13 22.30
N LEU A 461 4.66 -20.30 21.80
CA LEU A 461 5.41 -20.60 20.58
C LEU A 461 6.31 -21.81 20.85
N CYS A 462 5.89 -23.01 20.41
CA CYS A 462 6.76 -24.16 20.33
C CYS A 462 7.83 -23.94 19.26
N MET A 463 9.00 -23.51 19.67
CA MET A 463 10.23 -23.62 18.88
C MET A 463 10.62 -25.10 18.84
N ALA A 464 10.34 -25.76 17.73
CA ALA A 464 10.76 -27.14 17.48
C ALA A 464 12.29 -27.18 17.37
N ASN A 465 12.91 -28.00 18.22
CA ASN A 465 14.33 -28.29 18.24
C ASN A 465 14.79 -28.90 16.91
N GLY A 466 15.51 -28.10 16.10
CA GLY A 466 16.37 -28.63 15.04
C GLY A 466 17.65 -29.27 15.63
N PRO A 467 18.36 -30.15 14.91
CA PRO A 467 19.49 -30.88 15.43
C PRO A 467 20.63 -29.93 15.82
N THR A 468 21.04 -30.02 17.07
CA THR A 468 22.18 -29.29 17.64
C THR A 468 23.50 -29.78 17.00
N LEU A 469 24.22 -28.89 16.34
CA LEU A 469 25.63 -29.09 16.05
C LEU A 469 26.44 -28.90 17.35
N PRO A 470 27.45 -29.73 17.65
CA PRO A 470 28.20 -29.62 18.87
C PRO A 470 29.14 -28.40 18.86
N LEU A 471 29.05 -27.60 19.92
CA LEU A 471 30.02 -26.55 20.23
C LEU A 471 31.30 -27.18 20.83
N PRO A 472 32.48 -26.60 20.57
CA PRO A 472 33.74 -27.06 21.19
C PRO A 472 33.77 -26.70 22.68
N PRO A 473 34.47 -27.47 23.53
CA PRO A 473 34.50 -27.26 24.96
C PRO A 473 35.44 -26.14 25.39
N GLY A 474 34.98 -25.29 26.30
CA GLY A 474 35.79 -24.23 26.93
C GLY A 474 35.01 -23.49 28.02
N GLU A 475 35.20 -23.97 29.22
CA GLU A 475 35.27 -23.40 30.59
C GLU A 475 34.60 -22.04 30.91
N GLY A 476 33.87 -22.01 32.02
CA GLY A 476 33.88 -20.91 32.98
C GLY A 476 32.52 -20.37 33.41
N ARG A 477 32.13 -20.75 34.66
CA ARG A 477 31.05 -20.11 35.42
C ARG A 477 31.36 -18.64 35.72
N GLY A 478 30.35 -17.79 35.76
CA GLY A 478 30.44 -16.45 36.33
C GLY A 478 29.16 -15.66 36.21
N GLU A 479 28.44 -15.50 37.31
CA GLU A 479 27.39 -14.51 37.51
C GLU A 479 28.01 -13.09 37.42
N GLY A 480 27.30 -12.12 36.83
CA GLY A 480 27.73 -10.72 36.94
C GLY A 480 26.99 -9.76 36.01
N PHE A 481 26.24 -8.89 36.59
CA PHE A 481 25.76 -7.56 36.25
C PHE A 481 26.27 -6.92 34.95
N PHE A 482 25.34 -6.40 34.18
CA PHE A 482 25.59 -5.50 33.01
C PHE A 482 26.08 -4.14 33.49
N GLU A 483 27.34 -3.83 33.27
CA GLU A 483 27.88 -2.48 33.18
C GLU A 483 28.29 -2.15 31.74
N SER A 484 27.97 -0.94 31.31
CA SER A 484 28.25 -0.36 30.00
C SER A 484 29.76 -0.11 29.81
N PRO A 485 30.39 -0.48 28.68
CA PRO A 485 31.76 -0.03 28.40
C PRO A 485 31.75 1.28 27.59
N LYS A 486 32.36 2.30 28.18
CA LYS A 486 32.89 3.47 27.51
C LYS A 486 34.18 3.09 26.76
N ASN A 487 34.33 3.61 25.52
CA ASN A 487 35.52 3.61 24.69
C ASN A 487 35.75 2.39 23.77
N ALA A 488 35.28 2.51 22.54
CA ALA A 488 35.86 1.83 21.39
C ALA A 488 36.10 2.84 20.24
N ARG A 489 37.37 2.96 19.83
CA ARG A 489 37.81 3.76 18.68
C ARG A 489 37.27 3.16 17.39
N PHE A 490 36.62 3.97 16.59
CA PHE A 490 36.18 3.62 15.23
C PHE A 490 37.39 3.54 14.29
N LEU A 491 37.57 2.39 13.65
CA LEU A 491 38.31 2.26 12.41
C LEU A 491 37.29 2.36 11.27
N GLU A 492 37.47 3.35 10.40
CA GLU A 492 36.71 3.49 9.16
C GLU A 492 36.93 2.26 8.28
N LYS A 493 35.84 1.55 7.96
CA LYS A 493 35.77 0.61 6.85
C LYS A 493 34.61 0.98 5.97
N SER A 494 34.89 0.99 4.66
CA SER A 494 33.97 1.27 3.55
C SER A 494 32.65 0.50 3.63
N PRO A 495 31.54 1.06 3.12
CA PRO A 495 30.21 0.47 3.22
C PRO A 495 30.09 -0.78 2.33
N SER A 496 29.82 -1.91 2.96
CA SER A 496 29.34 -3.10 2.26
C SER A 496 27.85 -2.95 1.92
N PRO A 497 27.36 -3.52 0.80
CA PRO A 497 25.97 -3.38 0.41
C PRO A 497 25.06 -4.13 1.38
N SER A 498 23.93 -3.50 1.70
CA SER A 498 22.86 -4.06 2.54
C SER A 498 22.31 -5.36 1.94
N PRO A 499 21.97 -6.36 2.77
CA PRO A 499 21.36 -7.58 2.27
C PRO A 499 19.90 -7.31 1.87
N LEU A 500 19.64 -7.34 0.56
CA LEU A 500 18.32 -7.57 0.01
C LEU A 500 17.98 -9.04 0.27
N TYR A 501 16.94 -9.32 1.04
CA TYR A 501 16.37 -10.65 1.10
C TYR A 501 15.57 -10.90 -0.18
N VAL A 502 16.25 -11.49 -1.16
CA VAL A 502 15.62 -12.03 -2.38
C VAL A 502 15.33 -13.50 -2.10
N VAL A 503 14.06 -13.87 -2.10
CA VAL A 503 13.66 -15.28 -2.15
C VAL A 503 13.97 -15.80 -3.56
N ARG A 504 14.60 -16.95 -3.62
CA ARG A 504 15.23 -17.59 -4.79
C ARG A 504 14.39 -17.52 -6.06
N GLU A 505 15.07 -17.14 -7.16
CA GLU A 505 14.66 -17.52 -8.52
C GLU A 505 14.70 -19.04 -8.61
N SER A 506 13.60 -19.66 -8.99
CA SER A 506 13.57 -21.03 -9.48
C SER A 506 13.86 -20.97 -10.97
N ASP A 507 14.94 -21.62 -11.39
CA ASP A 507 15.27 -21.90 -12.79
C ASP A 507 14.16 -22.67 -13.51
#